data_6c64bcec969a2506cf8e2663cb88bc16
#
_entry.id   6c64bcec969a2506cf8e2663cb88bc16
#
_cell.length_a   1.000
_cell.length_b   1.000
_cell.length_c   1.000
_cell.angle_alpha   90.00
_cell.angle_beta   90.00
_cell.angle_gamma   90.00
#
_symmetry.space_group_name_H-M   'P 1'
#
loop_
_entity.id
_entity.type
_entity.pdbx_description
1 polymer ?
#
loop_
_entity_poly.entity_id
_entity_poly.type
_entity_poly.pdbx_seq_one_letter_code
_entity_poly.pdbx_strand_id
1 'polypeptide(L)'
;WTAHDNPFLIKPKTDGIFNMSQIEYTHRRGEYYAGIAVHTRQQPFVTEDETASTMTQTNGTSVNGTTTDENTPNKTSTDENSLARTTFAWWLYGEQKLWTSGEKNILCMVQYSENSSRKNACYRYAEIGGAYLDAKNECGVSGQYAQFQQGDEYSLELTWKRQLTKAIAVQPSFQFIHNDDGNFTALSARLYLNF
;
A
#
# COMPACT_ATOMS: atom_id res chain seq x y z
N TRP A 1 -7.86 4.95 -13.87
CA TRP A 1 -9.11 5.27 -14.56
C TRP A 1 -8.75 5.78 -15.93
N THR A 2 -8.87 4.94 -16.97
CA THR A 2 -8.88 5.40 -18.35
C THR A 2 -10.30 5.91 -18.62
N ALA A 3 -10.45 7.21 -18.90
CA ALA A 3 -11.71 7.77 -19.34
C ALA A 3 -12.06 7.11 -20.69
N HIS A 4 -13.10 6.31 -20.72
CA HIS A 4 -13.69 5.85 -21.94
C HIS A 4 -14.61 6.95 -22.48
N ASP A 5 -14.67 7.11 -23.79
CA ASP A 5 -15.58 8.06 -24.44
C ASP A 5 -17.05 7.79 -24.07
N ASN A 6 -17.34 6.60 -23.59
CA ASN A 6 -18.65 6.22 -23.06
C ASN A 6 -18.48 5.57 -21.67
N PRO A 7 -18.82 6.27 -20.57
CA PRO A 7 -18.65 5.77 -19.20
C PRO A 7 -19.53 4.54 -18.87
N PHE A 8 -20.50 4.24 -19.69
CA PHE A 8 -21.37 3.06 -19.53
C PHE A 8 -20.94 1.84 -20.35
N LEU A 9 -19.89 1.97 -21.17
CA LEU A 9 -19.39 0.88 -21.99
C LEU A 9 -18.38 0.05 -21.20
N ILE A 10 -18.83 -1.07 -20.64
CA ILE A 10 -17.98 -2.04 -19.97
C ILE A 10 -17.32 -2.94 -21.03
N LYS A 11 -15.99 -2.94 -21.08
CA LYS A 11 -15.19 -3.80 -21.96
C LYS A 11 -14.42 -4.84 -21.11
N PRO A 12 -15.00 -5.99 -20.76
CA PRO A 12 -14.39 -6.94 -19.81
C PRO A 12 -13.00 -7.45 -20.24
N LYS A 13 -12.73 -7.48 -21.54
CA LYS A 13 -11.42 -7.92 -22.07
C LYS A 13 -10.30 -6.90 -21.84
N THR A 14 -10.63 -5.61 -21.78
CA THR A 14 -9.65 -4.52 -21.58
C THR A 14 -9.67 -3.96 -20.17
N ASP A 15 -10.86 -3.86 -19.58
CA ASP A 15 -11.03 -3.27 -18.25
C ASP A 15 -10.81 -4.30 -17.15
N GLY A 16 -10.97 -5.60 -17.48
CA GLY A 16 -10.85 -6.69 -16.52
C GLY A 16 -12.01 -6.72 -15.52
N ILE A 17 -11.95 -7.68 -14.64
CA ILE A 17 -12.89 -7.84 -13.52
C ILE A 17 -12.10 -7.73 -12.23
N PHE A 18 -12.58 -6.94 -11.29
CA PHE A 18 -12.09 -6.86 -9.93
C PHE A 18 -13.03 -7.63 -9.01
N ASN A 19 -12.48 -8.58 -8.26
CA ASN A 19 -13.20 -9.30 -7.22
C ASN A 19 -12.45 -9.14 -5.90
N MET A 20 -13.18 -8.87 -4.82
CA MET A 20 -12.65 -8.82 -3.47
C MET A 20 -13.55 -9.64 -2.57
N SER A 21 -12.97 -10.51 -1.77
CA SER A 21 -13.67 -11.37 -0.82
C SER A 21 -12.95 -11.32 0.52
N GLN A 22 -13.72 -11.23 1.59
CA GLN A 22 -13.22 -11.18 2.96
C GLN A 22 -14.05 -12.11 3.85
N ILE A 23 -13.36 -12.80 4.73
CA ILE A 23 -13.96 -13.56 5.84
C ILE A 23 -13.62 -12.82 7.11
N GLU A 24 -14.61 -12.67 7.96
CA GLU A 24 -14.52 -12.07 9.28
C GLU A 24 -14.90 -13.08 10.34
N TYR A 25 -14.11 -13.14 11.40
CA TYR A 25 -14.41 -13.91 12.59
C TYR A 25 -14.27 -13.02 13.81
N THR A 26 -15.39 -12.75 14.47
CA THR A 26 -15.46 -11.94 15.69
C THR A 26 -15.86 -12.82 16.86
N HIS A 27 -15.14 -12.70 17.94
CA HIS A 27 -15.51 -13.32 19.21
C HIS A 27 -15.35 -12.32 20.37
N ARG A 28 -15.73 -12.74 21.59
CA ARG A 28 -15.76 -11.86 22.78
C ARG A 28 -14.46 -11.07 23.04
N ARG A 29 -13.30 -11.55 22.62
CA ARG A 29 -12.00 -10.95 22.92
C ARG A 29 -11.22 -10.51 21.71
N GLY A 30 -11.70 -10.71 20.49
CA GLY A 30 -10.93 -10.35 19.32
C GLY A 30 -11.71 -10.40 18.02
N GLU A 31 -11.10 -9.81 17.02
CA GLU A 31 -11.60 -9.72 15.64
C GLU A 31 -10.49 -10.12 14.69
N TYR A 32 -10.83 -10.93 13.68
CA TYR A 32 -9.88 -11.45 12.72
C TYR A 32 -10.47 -11.37 11.33
N TYR A 33 -9.69 -10.91 10.40
CA TYR A 33 -10.07 -10.76 9.00
C TYR A 33 -9.06 -11.47 8.12
N ALA A 34 -9.53 -12.18 7.11
CA ALA A 34 -8.70 -12.70 6.03
C ALA A 34 -9.38 -12.37 4.71
N GLY A 35 -8.65 -11.80 3.78
CA GLY A 35 -9.23 -11.40 2.51
C GLY A 35 -8.30 -11.62 1.34
N ILE A 36 -8.92 -11.67 0.17
CA ILE A 36 -8.25 -11.77 -1.12
C ILE A 36 -8.86 -10.76 -2.09
N ALA A 37 -8.04 -10.23 -2.96
CA ALA A 37 -8.48 -9.43 -4.10
C ALA A 37 -7.82 -9.95 -5.38
N VAL A 38 -8.58 -10.02 -6.44
CA VAL A 38 -8.12 -10.46 -7.76
C VAL A 38 -8.57 -9.46 -8.80
N HIS A 39 -7.65 -9.03 -9.65
CA HIS A 39 -7.96 -8.16 -10.78
C HIS A 39 -7.43 -8.78 -12.07
N THR A 40 -8.32 -9.04 -13.02
CA THR A 40 -7.99 -9.76 -14.25
C THR A 40 -7.48 -8.84 -15.37
N ARG A 41 -7.43 -7.52 -15.17
CA ARG A 41 -6.89 -6.59 -16.15
C ARG A 41 -5.41 -6.89 -16.39
N GLN A 42 -5.07 -7.10 -17.65
CA GLN A 42 -3.66 -7.21 -18.06
C GLN A 42 -3.00 -5.83 -17.95
N GLN A 43 -1.92 -5.77 -17.22
CA GLN A 43 -1.12 -4.55 -17.05
C GLN A 43 0.31 -4.88 -17.53
N PRO A 44 0.93 -4.06 -18.38
CA PRO A 44 2.31 -4.29 -18.76
C PRO A 44 3.21 -4.22 -17.51
N PHE A 45 4.18 -5.11 -17.36
CA PHE A 45 5.23 -4.97 -16.36
C PHE A 45 6.09 -3.76 -16.75
N VAL A 46 6.42 -2.92 -15.79
CA VAL A 46 7.49 -1.95 -15.96
C VAL A 46 8.79 -2.73 -15.79
N THR A 47 9.52 -2.98 -16.87
CA THR A 47 10.89 -3.46 -16.79
C THR A 47 11.76 -2.29 -16.36
N GLU A 48 12.73 -2.55 -15.48
CA GLU A 48 13.64 -1.52 -14.92
C GLU A 48 14.40 -0.73 -16.01
N ASP A 49 14.49 -1.25 -17.24
CA ASP A 49 15.15 -0.62 -18.38
C ASP A 49 14.42 0.63 -18.93
N GLU A 50 13.13 0.80 -18.71
CA GLU A 50 12.41 1.99 -19.20
C GLU A 50 12.65 3.24 -18.35
N THR A 51 13.06 3.09 -17.08
CA THR A 51 13.35 4.24 -16.21
C THR A 51 14.66 4.93 -16.57
N ALA A 52 15.61 4.20 -17.14
CA ALA A 52 16.91 4.74 -17.59
C ALA A 52 16.81 5.53 -18.90
N SER A 53 15.84 5.18 -19.77
CA SER A 53 15.72 5.80 -21.11
C SER A 53 15.03 7.17 -21.10
N THR A 54 14.27 7.50 -20.05
CA THR A 54 13.52 8.77 -19.99
C THR A 54 14.35 9.93 -19.45
N MET A 55 15.52 9.68 -18.85
CA MET A 55 16.41 10.74 -18.32
C MET A 55 17.50 11.23 -19.30
N THR A 56 17.61 10.66 -20.50
CA THR A 56 18.73 10.99 -21.42
C THR A 56 18.30 11.78 -22.66
N GLN A 57 17.09 12.30 -22.75
CA GLN A 57 16.67 13.16 -23.87
C GLN A 57 16.43 14.61 -23.44
N THR A 58 17.51 15.30 -23.02
CA THR A 58 17.62 16.75 -23.18
C THR A 58 19.07 17.13 -23.40
N ASN A 59 19.32 17.58 -24.59
CA ASN A 59 20.52 18.26 -25.14
C ASN A 59 21.48 17.43 -25.98
N GLY A 60 21.45 17.72 -27.30
CA GLY A 60 22.53 17.38 -28.18
C GLY A 60 22.20 17.53 -29.67
N THR A 61 22.31 18.73 -30.16
CA THR A 61 22.56 19.23 -31.51
C THR A 61 22.93 18.18 -32.58
N SER A 62 22.18 18.26 -33.68
CA SER A 62 22.41 17.71 -35.02
C SER A 62 23.85 17.79 -35.51
N VAL A 63 24.41 16.69 -36.01
CA VAL A 63 25.41 16.67 -37.08
C VAL A 63 25.14 15.48 -38.00
N ASN A 64 24.95 15.80 -39.28
CA ASN A 64 24.87 14.92 -40.44
C ASN A 64 26.08 13.98 -40.57
N GLY A 65 25.83 12.73 -40.97
CA GLY A 65 26.84 11.81 -41.45
C GLY A 65 26.23 10.55 -42.06
N THR A 66 26.04 10.57 -43.36
CA THR A 66 25.68 9.46 -44.25
C THR A 66 26.73 8.35 -44.20
N THR A 67 26.35 7.11 -43.95
CA THR A 67 26.94 5.91 -44.60
C THR A 67 25.96 4.74 -44.49
N THR A 68 25.58 4.26 -45.63
CA THR A 68 24.98 2.97 -45.98
C THR A 68 25.86 1.82 -45.53
N ASP A 69 25.30 0.80 -44.84
CA ASP A 69 25.58 -0.59 -45.18
C ASP A 69 24.51 -1.56 -44.62
N GLU A 70 24.34 -2.60 -45.40
CA GLU A 70 23.27 -3.57 -45.50
C GLU A 70 23.18 -4.60 -44.36
N ASN A 71 21.97 -5.14 -44.23
CA ASN A 71 21.61 -6.51 -43.81
C ASN A 71 21.96 -6.97 -42.40
N THR A 72 21.04 -6.72 -41.51
CA THR A 72 20.77 -7.70 -40.45
C THR A 72 19.26 -7.91 -40.35
N PRO A 73 18.74 -9.16 -40.45
CA PRO A 73 17.32 -9.41 -40.30
C PRO A 73 16.88 -9.02 -38.89
N ASN A 74 16.03 -8.04 -38.86
CA ASN A 74 15.37 -7.56 -37.68
C ASN A 74 14.58 -8.74 -37.02
N LYS A 75 15.23 -9.39 -36.07
CA LYS A 75 14.57 -10.30 -35.17
C LYS A 75 13.69 -9.43 -34.28
N THR A 76 12.48 -9.17 -34.72
CA THR A 76 11.40 -8.72 -33.85
C THR A 76 11.13 -9.87 -32.87
N SER A 77 11.92 -9.93 -31.82
CA SER A 77 11.56 -10.67 -30.63
C SER A 77 10.40 -9.88 -30.01
N THR A 78 9.22 -10.19 -30.43
CA THR A 78 8.01 -9.82 -29.71
C THR A 78 8.13 -10.53 -28.37
N ASP A 79 8.62 -9.83 -27.36
CA ASP A 79 8.60 -10.30 -25.98
C ASP A 79 7.14 -10.46 -25.56
N GLU A 80 6.56 -11.63 -25.89
CA GLU A 80 5.25 -12.05 -25.36
C GLU A 80 5.25 -12.23 -23.84
N ASN A 81 6.38 -12.00 -23.18
CA ASN A 81 6.54 -12.13 -21.72
C ASN A 81 6.25 -10.86 -20.92
N SER A 82 6.01 -9.72 -21.57
CA SER A 82 5.78 -8.45 -20.86
C SER A 82 4.32 -8.18 -20.49
N LEU A 83 3.39 -9.08 -20.81
CA LEU A 83 1.99 -8.93 -20.42
C LEU A 83 1.77 -9.37 -18.97
N ALA A 84 1.47 -8.41 -18.12
CA ALA A 84 1.14 -8.68 -16.73
C ALA A 84 -0.07 -9.59 -16.64
N ARG A 85 0.16 -10.68 -15.97
CA ARG A 85 -0.87 -11.63 -15.57
C ARG A 85 -1.85 -10.97 -14.58
N THR A 86 -2.97 -11.60 -14.35
CA THR A 86 -3.93 -11.30 -13.27
C THR A 86 -3.20 -10.89 -11.99
N THR A 87 -3.53 -9.72 -11.46
CA THR A 87 -2.96 -9.27 -10.19
C THR A 87 -3.77 -9.82 -9.03
N PHE A 88 -3.06 -10.20 -7.99
CA PHE A 88 -3.61 -10.83 -6.79
C PHE A 88 -3.10 -10.12 -5.56
N ALA A 89 -3.96 -9.89 -4.59
CA ALA A 89 -3.59 -9.40 -3.27
C ALA A 89 -4.31 -10.22 -2.20
N TRP A 90 -3.68 -10.31 -1.03
CA TRP A 90 -4.29 -10.93 0.14
C TRP A 90 -3.87 -10.19 1.40
N TRP A 91 -4.71 -10.28 2.44
CA TRP A 91 -4.43 -9.66 3.74
C TRP A 91 -4.96 -10.51 4.87
N LEU A 92 -4.28 -10.37 5.98
CA LEU A 92 -4.68 -10.87 7.29
C LEU A 92 -4.66 -9.72 8.28
N TYR A 93 -5.64 -9.67 9.15
CA TYR A 93 -5.70 -8.76 10.27
C TYR A 93 -6.18 -9.54 11.49
N GLY A 94 -5.60 -9.26 12.66
CA GLY A 94 -6.05 -9.80 13.92
C GLY A 94 -5.88 -8.77 15.03
N GLU A 95 -6.93 -8.60 15.82
CA GLU A 95 -6.93 -7.84 17.05
C GLU A 95 -7.37 -8.74 18.20
N GLN A 96 -6.64 -8.68 19.31
CA GLN A 96 -6.93 -9.49 20.49
C GLN A 96 -6.84 -8.66 21.77
N LYS A 97 -7.91 -8.72 22.60
CA LYS A 97 -7.88 -8.23 23.97
C LYS A 97 -7.09 -9.21 24.83
N LEU A 98 -5.92 -8.78 25.28
CA LEU A 98 -5.03 -9.58 26.11
C LEU A 98 -5.48 -9.56 27.57
N TRP A 99 -5.94 -8.39 28.04
CA TRP A 99 -6.33 -8.17 29.42
C TRP A 99 -7.47 -7.18 29.53
N THR A 100 -8.37 -7.40 30.47
CA THR A 100 -9.51 -6.53 30.78
C THR A 100 -9.71 -6.48 32.29
N SER A 101 -9.84 -5.27 32.85
CA SER A 101 -10.17 -5.02 34.25
C SER A 101 -11.02 -3.76 34.37
N GLY A 102 -12.32 -3.93 34.60
CA GLY A 102 -13.29 -2.83 34.54
C GLY A 102 -13.31 -2.19 33.16
N GLU A 103 -13.09 -0.88 33.11
CA GLU A 103 -13.03 -0.11 31.87
C GLU A 103 -11.65 -0.11 31.19
N LYS A 104 -10.66 -0.80 31.80
CA LYS A 104 -9.30 -0.86 31.27
C LYS A 104 -9.10 -2.10 30.42
N ASN A 105 -8.46 -1.92 29.25
CA ASN A 105 -8.16 -2.99 28.34
C ASN A 105 -6.73 -2.85 27.81
N ILE A 106 -6.07 -3.96 27.58
CA ILE A 106 -4.86 -4.05 26.78
C ILE A 106 -5.18 -4.87 25.54
N LEU A 107 -4.91 -4.29 24.38
CA LEU A 107 -5.09 -4.90 23.06
C LEU A 107 -3.73 -5.14 22.42
N CYS A 108 -3.65 -6.16 21.59
CA CYS A 108 -2.61 -6.27 20.58
C CYS A 108 -3.27 -6.45 19.21
N MET A 109 -2.59 -5.99 18.17
CA MET A 109 -3.00 -6.19 16.78
C MET A 109 -1.81 -6.62 15.93
N VAL A 110 -2.11 -7.38 14.90
CA VAL A 110 -1.18 -7.72 13.82
C VAL A 110 -1.89 -7.58 12.49
N GLN A 111 -1.18 -7.07 11.51
CA GLN A 111 -1.65 -6.98 10.13
C GLN A 111 -0.56 -7.41 9.18
N TYR A 112 -0.94 -8.13 8.14
CA TYR A 112 -0.06 -8.45 7.04
C TYR A 112 -0.83 -8.42 5.73
N SER A 113 -0.22 -7.86 4.70
CA SER A 113 -0.77 -7.89 3.34
C SER A 113 0.32 -8.00 2.29
N GLU A 114 -0.02 -8.62 1.19
CA GLU A 114 0.87 -8.79 0.06
C GLU A 114 0.10 -8.64 -1.25
N ASN A 115 0.77 -8.05 -2.25
CA ASN A 115 0.22 -7.78 -3.55
C ASN A 115 1.20 -8.24 -4.63
N SER A 116 0.72 -9.01 -5.59
CA SER A 116 1.54 -9.51 -6.70
C SER A 116 1.83 -8.45 -7.77
N SER A 117 1.15 -7.30 -7.73
CA SER A 117 1.31 -6.24 -8.72
C SER A 117 2.52 -5.36 -8.37
N ARG A 118 3.57 -5.43 -9.15
CA ARG A 118 4.72 -4.52 -9.06
C ARG A 118 4.41 -3.07 -9.47
N LYS A 119 3.21 -2.78 -9.94
CA LYS A 119 2.77 -1.41 -10.24
C LYS A 119 2.21 -0.67 -9.03
N ASN A 120 1.88 -1.38 -7.97
CA ASN A 120 1.47 -0.75 -6.74
C ASN A 120 2.70 -0.22 -6.00
N ALA A 121 2.61 0.98 -5.49
CA ALA A 121 3.69 1.59 -4.74
C ALA A 121 4.15 0.68 -3.60
N CYS A 122 3.22 0.12 -2.82
CA CYS A 122 3.49 -0.83 -1.75
C CYS A 122 2.98 -2.23 -2.14
N TYR A 123 3.84 -3.24 -2.14
CA TYR A 123 3.47 -4.61 -2.46
C TYR A 123 3.54 -5.58 -1.27
N ARG A 124 4.15 -5.18 -0.16
CA ARG A 124 4.12 -5.92 1.11
C ARG A 124 4.01 -4.95 2.27
N TYR A 125 3.17 -5.27 3.22
CA TYR A 125 2.98 -4.50 4.44
C TYR A 125 2.83 -5.44 5.63
N ALA A 126 3.48 -5.12 6.73
CA ALA A 126 3.35 -5.81 8.00
C ALA A 126 3.27 -4.79 9.13
N GLU A 127 2.41 -5.03 10.09
CA GLU A 127 2.26 -4.20 11.28
C GLU A 127 2.02 -5.05 12.51
N ILE A 128 2.63 -4.65 13.61
CA ILE A 128 2.32 -5.16 14.94
C ILE A 128 2.14 -3.96 15.88
N GLY A 129 1.09 -4.00 16.67
CA GLY A 129 0.77 -2.91 17.59
C GLY A 129 0.19 -3.39 18.90
N GLY A 130 0.18 -2.49 19.86
CA GLY A 130 -0.51 -2.65 21.13
C GLY A 130 -1.14 -1.35 21.58
N ALA A 131 -2.25 -1.47 22.30
CA ALA A 131 -2.94 -0.33 22.85
C ALA A 131 -3.41 -0.59 24.29
N TYR A 132 -3.32 0.46 25.10
CA TYR A 132 -3.96 0.53 26.40
C TYR A 132 -5.14 1.50 26.31
N LEU A 133 -6.29 1.03 26.75
CA LEU A 133 -7.53 1.80 26.77
C LEU A 133 -8.04 1.92 28.20
N ASP A 134 -8.52 3.09 28.57
CA ASP A 134 -9.35 3.31 29.75
C ASP A 134 -10.57 4.19 29.39
N ALA A 135 -11.38 4.59 30.37
CA ALA A 135 -12.60 5.38 30.15
C ALA A 135 -12.38 6.69 29.35
N LYS A 136 -11.18 7.25 29.37
CA LYS A 136 -10.87 8.56 28.78
C LYS A 136 -9.66 8.57 27.87
N ASN A 137 -8.80 7.56 27.97
CA ASN A 137 -7.52 7.53 27.26
C ASN A 137 -7.41 6.26 26.41
N GLU A 138 -6.76 6.41 25.27
CA GLU A 138 -6.33 5.33 24.41
C GLU A 138 -4.88 5.63 24.01
N CYS A 139 -3.95 4.82 24.48
CA CYS A 139 -2.52 4.95 24.17
C CYS A 139 -2.11 3.78 23.30
N GLY A 140 -1.58 4.03 22.13
CA GLY A 140 -1.15 3.02 21.18
C GLY A 140 0.31 3.16 20.79
N VAL A 141 0.93 2.03 20.50
CA VAL A 141 2.24 1.92 19.88
C VAL A 141 2.16 0.87 18.78
N SER A 142 2.69 1.17 17.60
CA SER A 142 2.82 0.19 16.52
C SER A 142 4.16 0.30 15.80
N GLY A 143 4.68 -0.84 15.36
CA GLY A 143 5.81 -0.96 14.45
C GLY A 143 5.29 -1.48 13.11
N GLN A 144 5.73 -0.83 12.03
CA GLN A 144 5.26 -1.08 10.68
C GLN A 144 6.45 -1.33 9.76
N TYR A 145 6.25 -2.20 8.81
CA TYR A 145 7.15 -2.46 7.71
C TYR A 145 6.38 -2.39 6.40
N ALA A 146 6.87 -1.63 5.46
CA ALA A 146 6.31 -1.52 4.12
C ALA A 146 7.41 -1.73 3.08
N GLN A 147 7.15 -2.57 2.10
CA GLN A 147 8.04 -2.80 0.97
C GLN A 147 7.46 -2.12 -0.26
N PHE A 148 8.20 -1.14 -0.76
CA PHE A 148 7.87 -0.39 -1.97
C PHE A 148 8.76 -0.84 -3.13
N GLN A 149 8.45 -0.37 -4.34
CA GLN A 149 9.30 -0.60 -5.52
C GLN A 149 10.68 0.04 -5.39
N GLN A 150 10.78 1.13 -4.63
CA GLN A 150 11.99 1.94 -4.50
C GLN A 150 12.80 1.63 -3.24
N GLY A 151 12.36 0.69 -2.40
CA GLY A 151 13.04 0.33 -1.17
C GLY A 151 12.09 -0.05 -0.05
N ASP A 152 12.65 -0.31 1.11
CA ASP A 152 11.92 -0.73 2.29
C ASP A 152 11.74 0.46 3.26
N GLU A 153 10.60 0.50 3.94
CA GLU A 153 10.30 1.50 4.96
C GLU A 153 9.92 0.82 6.27
N TYR A 154 10.51 1.29 7.35
CA TYR A 154 10.19 0.91 8.72
C TYR A 154 9.66 2.12 9.46
N SER A 155 8.57 1.96 10.19
CA SER A 155 8.07 3.05 11.02
C SER A 155 7.65 2.58 12.40
N LEU A 156 7.78 3.49 13.37
CA LEU A 156 7.29 3.36 14.72
C LEU A 156 6.32 4.49 14.98
N GLU A 157 5.09 4.17 15.35
CA GLU A 157 4.08 5.15 15.69
C GLU A 157 3.69 5.07 17.15
N LEU A 158 3.57 6.25 17.78
CA LEU A 158 3.03 6.44 19.13
C LEU A 158 1.79 7.32 19.02
N THR A 159 0.67 6.88 19.57
CA THR A 159 -0.58 7.64 19.57
C THR A 159 -1.11 7.77 20.98
N TRP A 160 -1.77 8.89 21.26
CA TRP A 160 -2.50 9.09 22.50
C TRP A 160 -3.80 9.84 22.25
N LYS A 161 -4.91 9.13 22.28
CA LYS A 161 -6.23 9.73 22.18
C LYS A 161 -6.80 10.00 23.57
N ARG A 162 -7.30 11.20 23.79
CA ARG A 162 -7.91 11.62 25.04
C ARG A 162 -9.29 12.22 24.81
N GLN A 163 -10.26 11.67 25.51
CA GLN A 163 -11.61 12.25 25.60
C GLN A 163 -11.58 13.45 26.54
N LEU A 164 -11.80 14.66 26.03
CA LEU A 164 -11.83 15.91 26.80
C LEU A 164 -13.24 16.16 27.36
N THR A 165 -14.25 15.97 26.51
CA THR A 165 -15.67 16.09 26.85
C THR A 165 -16.44 14.97 26.18
N LYS A 166 -17.75 14.86 26.43
CA LYS A 166 -18.61 13.87 25.72
C LYS A 166 -18.59 14.08 24.19
N ALA A 167 -18.38 15.33 23.74
CA ALA A 167 -18.42 15.73 22.34
C ALA A 167 -17.02 15.86 21.70
N ILE A 168 -15.95 15.98 22.48
CA ILE A 168 -14.63 16.35 21.96
C ILE A 168 -13.57 15.36 22.43
N ALA A 169 -12.81 14.80 21.49
CA ALA A 169 -11.57 14.09 21.78
C ALA A 169 -10.43 14.61 20.90
N VAL A 170 -9.20 14.53 21.39
CA VAL A 170 -7.97 14.86 20.69
C VAL A 170 -7.06 13.66 20.64
N GLN A 171 -6.32 13.51 19.53
CA GLN A 171 -5.37 12.42 19.33
C GLN A 171 -4.10 12.95 18.66
N PRO A 172 -3.10 13.38 19.44
CA PRO A 172 -1.76 13.56 18.91
C PRO A 172 -1.15 12.20 18.52
N SER A 173 -0.33 12.19 17.48
CA SER A 173 0.52 11.06 17.14
C SER A 173 1.92 11.54 16.76
N PHE A 174 2.91 10.72 17.10
CA PHE A 174 4.30 10.87 16.74
C PHE A 174 4.71 9.64 15.95
N GLN A 175 5.34 9.85 14.79
CA GLN A 175 5.83 8.78 13.93
C GLN A 175 7.31 9.00 13.62
N PHE A 176 8.09 7.96 13.78
CA PHE A 176 9.47 7.86 13.31
C PHE A 176 9.51 6.92 12.11
N ILE A 177 10.10 7.37 11.01
CA ILE A 177 10.16 6.66 9.73
C ILE A 177 11.62 6.53 9.32
N HIS A 178 12.01 5.33 8.92
CA HIS A 178 13.32 5.02 8.37
C HIS A 178 13.15 4.33 7.02
N ASN A 179 13.78 4.87 5.98
CA ASN A 179 13.85 4.29 4.64
C ASN A 179 15.21 4.58 4.00
N ASP A 180 15.39 4.23 2.73
CA ASP A 180 16.65 4.41 2.00
C ASP A 180 17.06 5.88 1.86
N ASP A 181 16.11 6.82 1.92
CA ASP A 181 16.36 8.26 1.86
C ASP A 181 16.80 8.85 3.23
N GLY A 182 16.65 8.10 4.32
CA GLY A 182 17.08 8.49 5.66
C GLY A 182 16.03 8.30 6.76
N ASN A 183 16.16 9.15 7.78
CA ASN A 183 15.28 9.15 8.95
C ASN A 183 14.39 10.38 8.96
N PHE A 184 13.10 10.17 9.15
CA PHE A 184 12.09 11.22 9.20
C PHE A 184 11.28 11.12 10.47
N THR A 185 10.73 12.25 10.91
CA THR A 185 9.77 12.30 12.00
C THR A 185 8.54 13.06 11.55
N ALA A 186 7.37 12.55 11.89
CA ALA A 186 6.10 13.22 11.66
C ALA A 186 5.34 13.40 12.97
N LEU A 187 4.77 14.59 13.13
CA LEU A 187 3.84 14.91 14.20
C LEU A 187 2.48 15.19 13.58
N SER A 188 1.44 14.59 14.10
CA SER A 188 0.07 14.87 13.68
C SER A 188 -0.87 15.00 14.88
N ALA A 189 -2.01 15.62 14.66
CA ALA A 189 -3.07 15.70 15.65
C ALA A 189 -4.42 15.57 14.94
N ARG A 190 -5.31 14.74 15.51
CA ARG A 190 -6.69 14.60 15.06
C ARG A 190 -7.64 15.16 16.12
N LEU A 191 -8.65 15.88 15.68
CA LEU A 191 -9.75 16.35 16.50
C LEU A 191 -11.02 15.58 16.14
N TYR A 192 -11.65 14.96 17.12
CA TYR A 192 -12.91 14.25 16.95
C TYR A 192 -14.03 15.08 17.57
N LEU A 193 -15.07 15.32 16.78
CA LEU A 193 -16.28 16.03 17.19
C LEU A 193 -17.47 15.07 17.04
N ASN A 194 -18.15 14.75 18.15
CA ASN A 194 -19.34 13.91 18.18
C ASN A 194 -20.54 14.81 18.48
N PHE A 195 -21.49 14.84 17.56
CA PHE A 195 -22.72 15.66 17.66
C PHE A 195 -23.93 14.81 18.04
#